data_1673efe2290bdf25b3f2eee425ed9a32
#
_entry.id   1673efe2290bdf25b3f2eee425ed9a32
#
_cell.length_a   1.000
_cell.length_b   1.000
_cell.length_c   1.000
_cell.angle_alpha   90.00
_cell.angle_beta   90.00
_cell.angle_gamma   90.00
#
_symmetry.space_group_name_H-M   'P 1'
#
loop_
_entity.id
_entity.type
_entity.pdbx_description
1 polymer ?
#
loop_
_entity_poly.entity_id
_entity_poly.type
_entity_poly.pdbx_seq_one_letter_code
_entity_poly.pdbx_strand_id
1 'polypeptide(L)'
;MSSNTHFTPLILAGIAALCGLSVANVYFNQALLPVFAGAMSIDAGQTSWIATASQMGYALGILLIVPLGDRVAPLRLCRVLLAWTAAMLLLASQATQLSFLAGVSFLICMGTCIPQVLLPYLAGLATAGERSRVIAWIQTGLVIGILLSRAIAGWLADHLGWHSVYWVAACVMALCALVLPRILPQRHAPGIPVAYGRLLSSMLHLFWHEPLLRLSCALGAAVFAAFSAFWSVIAFKLMGPPHNMNATEVGLFSLWGALATLLTPAAGKLCERFGTVAISLASIALCCLSFVLSMAWANLFIVLLACANLLSFALQLGQVANQTRIFSLSPESRSRLNTVYMVCNFCGGAFGSALGGYLWLRFGWTGCATLGLLCAVLAMVALLAILRPRSKQLSVV
;
A
#
# COMPACT_ATOMS: atom_id res chain seq x y z
N MET A 1 -7.63 37.84 -4.69
CA MET A 1 -6.97 37.61 -5.99
C MET A 1 -6.59 36.12 -6.06
N SER A 2 -7.39 35.33 -6.76
CA SER A 2 -7.13 33.90 -6.95
C SER A 2 -6.15 33.74 -8.11
N SER A 3 -4.85 33.67 -7.84
CA SER A 3 -3.90 33.23 -8.85
C SER A 3 -4.15 31.73 -9.10
N ASN A 4 -4.83 31.44 -10.21
CA ASN A 4 -5.00 30.08 -10.68
C ASN A 4 -3.61 29.44 -10.89
N THR A 5 -3.21 28.52 -10.03
CA THR A 5 -2.05 27.67 -10.27
C THR A 5 -2.45 26.66 -11.35
N HIS A 6 -2.15 26.97 -12.60
CA HIS A 6 -2.28 25.98 -13.67
C HIS A 6 -1.21 24.91 -13.47
N PHE A 7 -1.64 23.69 -13.18
CA PHE A 7 -0.75 22.53 -13.12
C PHE A 7 -0.34 22.14 -14.55
N THR A 8 0.88 22.51 -14.94
CA THR A 8 1.41 22.05 -16.22
C THR A 8 1.60 20.54 -16.22
N PRO A 9 1.51 19.85 -17.38
CA PRO A 9 1.76 18.43 -17.46
C PRO A 9 3.13 18.01 -16.90
N LEU A 10 4.14 18.83 -17.06
CA LEU A 10 5.49 18.59 -16.57
C LEU A 10 5.54 18.59 -15.01
N ILE A 11 4.88 19.54 -14.37
CA ILE A 11 4.77 19.60 -12.91
C ILE A 11 4.02 18.36 -12.40
N LEU A 12 2.90 17.99 -13.03
CA LEU A 12 2.13 16.80 -12.64
C LEU A 12 2.95 15.53 -12.82
N ALA A 13 3.70 15.39 -13.91
CA ALA A 13 4.60 14.26 -14.13
C ALA A 13 5.70 14.17 -13.06
N GLY A 14 6.32 15.30 -12.71
CA GLY A 14 7.33 15.37 -11.66
C GLY A 14 6.79 14.98 -10.28
N ILE A 15 5.59 15.45 -9.92
CA ILE A 15 4.92 15.08 -8.66
C ILE A 15 4.50 13.61 -8.67
N ALA A 16 3.96 13.12 -9.78
CA ALA A 16 3.59 11.71 -9.95
C ALA A 16 4.81 10.79 -9.80
N ALA A 17 5.93 11.15 -10.44
CA ALA A 17 7.19 10.42 -10.32
C ALA A 17 7.70 10.42 -8.87
N LEU A 18 7.70 11.56 -8.19
CA LEU A 18 8.11 11.68 -6.79
C LEU A 18 7.24 10.81 -5.87
N CYS A 19 5.93 10.83 -6.05
CA CYS A 19 5.01 9.98 -5.29
C CYS A 19 5.26 8.49 -5.55
N GLY A 20 5.48 8.10 -6.80
CA GLY A 20 5.80 6.73 -7.19
C GLY A 20 7.12 6.25 -6.61
N LEU A 21 8.19 7.06 -6.73
CA LEU A 21 9.51 6.76 -6.16
C LEU A 21 9.48 6.67 -4.63
N SER A 22 8.66 7.51 -3.98
CA SER A 22 8.48 7.44 -2.52
C SER A 22 7.82 6.14 -2.10
N VAL A 23 6.68 5.77 -2.71
CA VAL A 23 5.94 4.54 -2.33
C VAL A 23 6.69 3.26 -2.71
N ALA A 24 7.58 3.33 -3.71
CA ALA A 24 8.44 2.22 -4.11
C ALA A 24 9.21 1.61 -2.92
N ASN A 25 9.63 2.45 -1.95
CA ASN A 25 10.37 2.01 -0.77
C ASN A 25 9.57 1.10 0.17
N VAL A 26 8.24 1.06 0.06
CA VAL A 26 7.40 0.13 0.85
C VAL A 26 7.41 -1.29 0.26
N TYR A 27 7.64 -1.41 -1.06
CA TYR A 27 7.36 -2.65 -1.78
C TYR A 27 8.57 -3.37 -2.34
N PHE A 28 9.70 -2.69 -2.59
CA PHE A 28 10.87 -3.33 -3.22
C PHE A 28 11.46 -4.47 -2.38
N ASN A 29 11.38 -4.38 -1.04
CA ASN A 29 11.86 -5.42 -0.13
C ASN A 29 11.22 -6.79 -0.37
N GLN A 30 9.97 -6.83 -0.83
CA GLN A 30 9.22 -8.08 -1.00
C GLN A 30 9.85 -9.02 -2.04
N ALA A 31 10.46 -8.47 -3.09
CA ALA A 31 11.18 -9.25 -4.10
C ALA A 31 12.54 -9.77 -3.60
N LEU A 32 13.10 -9.11 -2.58
CA LEU A 32 14.44 -9.37 -2.05
C LEU A 32 14.46 -10.28 -0.81
N LEU A 33 13.31 -10.67 -0.26
CA LEU A 33 13.27 -11.49 0.97
C LEU A 33 14.12 -12.76 0.89
N PRO A 34 14.10 -13.55 -0.21
CA PRO A 34 14.99 -14.72 -0.32
C PRO A 34 16.47 -14.34 -0.42
N VAL A 35 16.80 -13.19 -1.02
CA VAL A 35 18.17 -12.68 -1.10
C VAL A 35 18.69 -12.34 0.30
N PHE A 36 17.86 -11.69 1.13
CA PHE A 36 18.18 -11.42 2.54
C PHE A 36 18.35 -12.69 3.35
N ALA A 37 17.49 -13.71 3.11
CA ALA A 37 17.57 -15.02 3.75
C ALA A 37 18.93 -15.66 3.50
N GLY A 38 19.38 -15.69 2.24
CA GLY A 38 20.69 -16.21 1.86
C GLY A 38 21.85 -15.40 2.42
N ALA A 39 21.80 -14.06 2.31
CA ALA A 39 22.86 -13.17 2.75
C ALA A 39 23.09 -13.18 4.27
N MET A 40 22.02 -13.36 5.05
CA MET A 40 22.06 -13.33 6.52
C MET A 40 21.98 -14.73 7.14
N SER A 41 21.91 -15.81 6.32
CA SER A 41 21.76 -17.21 6.76
C SER A 41 20.56 -17.42 7.71
N ILE A 42 19.41 -16.82 7.38
CA ILE A 42 18.17 -16.87 8.15
C ILE A 42 17.04 -17.50 7.33
N ASP A 43 15.97 -17.91 8.00
CA ASP A 43 14.83 -18.53 7.34
C ASP A 43 13.82 -17.53 6.76
N ALA A 44 12.90 -18.03 5.93
CA ALA A 44 11.87 -17.24 5.28
C ALA A 44 10.89 -16.57 6.26
N GLY A 45 10.61 -17.22 7.40
CA GLY A 45 9.74 -16.63 8.43
C GLY A 45 10.38 -15.46 9.12
N GLN A 46 11.68 -15.56 9.38
CA GLN A 46 12.45 -14.46 9.96
C GLN A 46 12.51 -13.26 9.00
N THR A 47 12.78 -13.48 7.70
CA THR A 47 12.84 -12.38 6.73
C THR A 47 11.49 -11.70 6.51
N SER A 48 10.36 -12.38 6.72
CA SER A 48 9.03 -11.77 6.63
C SER A 48 8.83 -10.61 7.60
N TRP A 49 9.60 -10.54 8.69
CA TRP A 49 9.60 -9.41 9.62
C TRP A 49 10.04 -8.09 8.97
N ILE A 50 10.86 -8.13 7.90
CA ILE A 50 11.22 -6.93 7.14
C ILE A 50 9.97 -6.35 6.47
N ALA A 51 9.17 -7.18 5.79
CA ALA A 51 7.93 -6.75 5.16
C ALA A 51 6.88 -6.29 6.20
N THR A 52 6.79 -7.01 7.32
CA THR A 52 5.93 -6.66 8.46
C THR A 52 6.29 -5.30 9.04
N ALA A 53 7.57 -5.06 9.34
CA ALA A 53 8.09 -3.81 9.86
C ALA A 53 7.85 -2.65 8.87
N SER A 54 8.06 -2.87 7.57
CA SER A 54 7.80 -1.89 6.52
C SER A 54 6.33 -1.45 6.52
N GLN A 55 5.40 -2.38 6.61
CA GLN A 55 3.97 -2.07 6.61
C GLN A 55 3.52 -1.38 7.90
N MET A 56 4.03 -1.82 9.06
CA MET A 56 3.76 -1.15 10.34
C MET A 56 4.34 0.27 10.36
N GLY A 57 5.55 0.46 9.85
CA GLY A 57 6.15 1.78 9.69
C GLY A 57 5.28 2.71 8.84
N TYR A 58 4.80 2.22 7.70
CA TYR A 58 3.93 2.99 6.82
C TYR A 58 2.57 3.31 7.48
N ALA A 59 1.95 2.33 8.17
CA ALA A 59 0.73 2.55 8.94
C ALA A 59 0.91 3.65 10.00
N LEU A 60 2.00 3.58 10.75
CA LEU A 60 2.30 4.58 11.78
C LEU A 60 2.63 5.95 11.18
N GLY A 61 3.33 5.97 10.04
CA GLY A 61 3.58 7.18 9.26
C GLY A 61 2.27 7.86 8.83
N ILE A 62 1.33 7.09 8.28
CA ILE A 62 0.00 7.61 7.92
C ILE A 62 -0.73 8.15 9.15
N LEU A 63 -0.72 7.43 10.26
CA LEU A 63 -1.42 7.82 11.48
C LEU A 63 -0.84 9.10 12.10
N LEU A 64 0.49 9.20 12.19
CA LEU A 64 1.16 10.26 12.93
C LEU A 64 1.62 11.43 12.04
N ILE A 65 2.06 11.17 10.81
CA ILE A 65 2.69 12.20 9.98
C ILE A 65 1.67 12.89 9.06
N VAL A 66 0.72 12.14 8.48
CA VAL A 66 -0.25 12.75 7.54
C VAL A 66 -1.05 13.89 8.19
N PRO A 67 -1.53 13.79 9.45
CA PRO A 67 -2.21 14.90 10.11
C PRO A 67 -1.32 16.14 10.35
N LEU A 68 0.00 16.01 10.35
CA LEU A 68 0.92 17.15 10.42
C LEU A 68 0.88 17.99 9.14
N GLY A 69 0.48 17.40 8.00
CA GLY A 69 0.29 18.12 6.74
C GLY A 69 -0.73 19.26 6.80
N ASP A 70 -1.68 19.20 7.75
CA ASP A 70 -2.66 20.27 8.00
C ASP A 70 -2.06 21.43 8.84
N ARG A 71 -0.89 21.24 9.46
CA ARG A 71 -0.26 22.18 10.39
C ARG A 71 1.08 22.74 9.92
N VAL A 72 1.82 21.93 9.19
CA VAL A 72 3.17 22.26 8.69
C VAL A 72 3.07 22.45 7.19
N ALA A 73 3.79 23.43 6.66
CA ALA A 73 3.85 23.64 5.22
C ALA A 73 4.24 22.35 4.48
N PRO A 74 3.41 21.84 3.56
CA PRO A 74 3.63 20.54 2.90
C PRO A 74 5.00 20.42 2.25
N LEU A 75 5.53 21.51 1.69
CA LEU A 75 6.88 21.51 1.14
C LEU A 75 7.95 21.21 2.19
N ARG A 76 7.87 21.84 3.37
CA ARG A 76 8.83 21.60 4.46
C ARG A 76 8.69 20.16 4.98
N LEU A 77 7.46 19.73 5.22
CA LEU A 77 7.20 18.37 5.71
C LEU A 77 7.73 17.32 4.74
N CYS A 78 7.37 17.40 3.45
CA CYS A 78 7.82 16.43 2.45
C CYS A 78 9.35 16.44 2.25
N ARG A 79 10.01 17.61 2.32
CA ARG A 79 11.48 17.67 2.25
C ARG A 79 12.14 16.97 3.43
N VAL A 80 11.63 17.18 4.63
CA VAL A 80 12.14 16.50 5.84
C VAL A 80 11.95 14.99 5.71
N LEU A 81 10.78 14.54 5.25
CA LEU A 81 10.50 13.13 5.05
C LEU A 81 11.38 12.49 3.97
N LEU A 82 11.65 13.18 2.87
CA LEU A 82 12.55 12.70 1.81
C LEU A 82 13.99 12.58 2.34
N ALA A 83 14.48 13.61 3.04
CA ALA A 83 15.81 13.58 3.64
C ALA A 83 15.92 12.48 4.72
N TRP A 84 14.92 12.34 5.57
CA TRP A 84 14.81 11.25 6.54
C TRP A 84 14.87 9.88 5.86
N THR A 85 14.04 9.67 4.82
CA THR A 85 14.00 8.40 4.09
C THR A 85 15.34 8.11 3.43
N ALA A 86 16.00 9.11 2.82
CA ALA A 86 17.32 8.96 2.24
C ALA A 86 18.37 8.53 3.29
N ALA A 87 18.37 9.17 4.47
CA ALA A 87 19.29 8.82 5.56
C ALA A 87 19.04 7.39 6.08
N MET A 88 17.78 7.00 6.26
CA MET A 88 17.43 5.64 6.70
C MET A 88 17.78 4.59 5.63
N LEU A 89 17.64 4.89 4.35
CA LEU A 89 18.07 4.00 3.26
C LEU A 89 19.60 3.82 3.27
N LEU A 90 20.37 4.87 3.52
CA LEU A 90 21.82 4.76 3.70
C LEU A 90 22.18 3.89 4.90
N LEU A 91 21.46 4.00 6.01
CA LEU A 91 21.64 3.11 7.16
C LEU A 91 21.29 1.66 6.82
N ALA A 92 20.18 1.43 6.09
CA ALA A 92 19.78 0.09 5.68
C ALA A 92 20.82 -0.58 4.77
N SER A 93 21.55 0.19 3.96
CA SER A 93 22.62 -0.34 3.10
C SER A 93 23.81 -0.90 3.88
N GLN A 94 23.94 -0.59 5.16
CA GLN A 94 24.98 -1.10 6.06
C GLN A 94 24.52 -2.27 6.92
N ALA A 95 23.29 -2.76 6.69
CA ALA A 95 22.70 -3.78 7.54
C ALA A 95 23.40 -5.13 7.37
N THR A 96 23.82 -5.72 8.48
CA THR A 96 24.40 -7.07 8.57
C THR A 96 23.51 -8.02 9.36
N GLN A 97 22.49 -7.49 10.07
CA GLN A 97 21.60 -8.25 10.94
C GLN A 97 20.14 -7.95 10.61
N LEU A 98 19.30 -8.97 10.73
CA LEU A 98 17.86 -8.88 10.46
C LEU A 98 17.16 -7.81 11.31
N SER A 99 17.43 -7.79 12.62
CA SER A 99 16.78 -6.85 13.56
C SER A 99 17.07 -5.40 13.18
N PHE A 100 18.30 -5.12 12.79
CA PHE A 100 18.69 -3.80 12.32
C PHE A 100 17.98 -3.45 11.01
N LEU A 101 18.00 -4.36 10.00
CA LEU A 101 17.35 -4.13 8.71
C LEU A 101 15.83 -3.95 8.88
N ALA A 102 15.18 -4.75 9.71
CA ALA A 102 13.75 -4.63 10.00
C ALA A 102 13.42 -3.30 10.70
N GLY A 103 14.21 -2.91 11.71
CA GLY A 103 14.04 -1.63 12.41
C GLY A 103 14.23 -0.42 11.49
N VAL A 104 15.26 -0.44 10.65
CA VAL A 104 15.48 0.64 9.68
C VAL A 104 14.42 0.63 8.58
N SER A 105 13.95 -0.55 8.12
CA SER A 105 12.84 -0.64 7.16
C SER A 105 11.54 -0.04 7.70
N PHE A 106 11.25 -0.23 8.99
CA PHE A 106 10.15 0.45 9.68
C PHE A 106 10.30 1.98 9.58
N LEU A 107 11.48 2.52 9.89
CA LEU A 107 11.76 3.96 9.85
C LEU A 107 11.73 4.53 8.43
N ILE A 108 12.24 3.79 7.42
CA ILE A 108 12.13 4.15 6.00
C ILE A 108 10.65 4.32 5.65
N CYS A 109 9.84 3.30 5.92
CA CYS A 109 8.44 3.29 5.50
C CYS A 109 7.60 4.32 6.27
N MET A 110 7.94 4.63 7.51
CA MET A 110 7.32 5.71 8.26
C MET A 110 7.52 7.07 7.56
N GLY A 111 8.68 7.31 6.94
CA GLY A 111 8.97 8.54 6.18
C GLY A 111 8.34 8.59 4.78
N THR A 112 7.94 7.46 4.20
CA THR A 112 7.46 7.39 2.81
C THR A 112 5.97 7.72 2.62
N CYS A 113 5.27 8.18 3.64
CA CYS A 113 3.86 8.57 3.57
C CYS A 113 3.61 9.89 2.78
N ILE A 114 4.60 10.39 2.06
CA ILE A 114 4.58 11.62 1.26
C ILE A 114 3.38 11.71 0.30
N PRO A 115 3.01 10.64 -0.45
CA PRO A 115 1.84 10.70 -1.33
C PRO A 115 0.53 10.97 -0.58
N GLN A 116 0.41 10.49 0.66
CA GLN A 116 -0.77 10.69 1.49
C GLN A 116 -0.87 12.15 1.99
N VAL A 117 0.24 12.87 2.06
CA VAL A 117 0.28 14.31 2.36
C VAL A 117 0.02 15.14 1.09
N LEU A 118 0.67 14.78 -0.04
CA LEU A 118 0.60 15.57 -1.27
C LEU A 118 -0.73 15.46 -2.00
N LEU A 119 -1.37 14.28 -2.00
CA LEU A 119 -2.62 14.05 -2.74
C LEU A 119 -3.76 14.98 -2.27
N PRO A 120 -4.11 15.06 -0.97
CA PRO A 120 -5.15 15.98 -0.50
C PRO A 120 -4.74 17.45 -0.66
N TYR A 121 -3.47 17.77 -0.44
CA TYR A 121 -2.95 19.13 -0.60
C TYR A 121 -3.11 19.63 -2.04
N LEU A 122 -2.66 18.89 -3.03
CA LEU A 122 -2.73 19.28 -4.44
C LEU A 122 -4.15 19.23 -4.98
N ALA A 123 -4.97 18.28 -4.55
CA ALA A 123 -6.39 18.22 -4.88
C ALA A 123 -7.14 19.46 -4.32
N GLY A 124 -6.69 20.01 -3.18
CA GLY A 124 -7.23 21.23 -2.59
C GLY A 124 -6.82 22.50 -3.32
N LEU A 125 -5.64 22.52 -3.95
CA LEU A 125 -5.15 23.65 -4.75
C LEU A 125 -5.72 23.68 -6.18
N ALA A 126 -6.14 22.53 -6.69
CA ALA A 126 -6.66 22.38 -8.04
C ALA A 126 -8.07 23.00 -8.16
N THR A 127 -8.36 23.59 -9.31
CA THR A 127 -9.72 24.02 -9.67
C THR A 127 -10.65 22.80 -9.75
N ALA A 128 -11.96 23.00 -9.64
CA ALA A 128 -12.94 21.91 -9.70
C ALA A 128 -12.78 21.03 -10.97
N GLY A 129 -12.46 21.64 -12.11
CA GLY A 129 -12.25 20.93 -13.38
C GLY A 129 -10.90 20.20 -13.48
N GLU A 130 -9.87 20.63 -12.73
CA GLU A 130 -8.53 20.03 -12.78
C GLU A 130 -8.29 18.99 -11.69
N ARG A 131 -9.12 18.96 -10.65
CA ARG A 131 -8.94 18.08 -9.47
C ARG A 131 -8.82 16.61 -9.84
N SER A 132 -9.73 16.12 -10.67
CA SER A 132 -9.70 14.72 -11.12
C SER A 132 -8.43 14.38 -11.91
N ARG A 133 -7.96 15.31 -12.73
CA ARG A 133 -6.71 15.16 -13.48
C ARG A 133 -5.50 15.08 -12.55
N VAL A 134 -5.40 15.95 -11.56
CA VAL A 134 -4.30 15.94 -10.56
C VAL A 134 -4.27 14.61 -9.80
N ILE A 135 -5.42 14.14 -9.31
CA ILE A 135 -5.55 12.87 -8.60
C ILE A 135 -5.12 11.71 -9.52
N ALA A 136 -5.59 11.71 -10.77
CA ALA A 136 -5.27 10.65 -11.73
C ALA A 136 -3.75 10.56 -12.01
N TRP A 137 -3.06 11.69 -12.18
CA TRP A 137 -1.61 11.72 -12.38
C TRP A 137 -0.86 11.14 -11.17
N ILE A 138 -1.22 11.55 -9.95
CA ILE A 138 -0.58 11.04 -8.72
C ILE A 138 -0.82 9.53 -8.58
N GLN A 139 -2.04 9.07 -8.78
CA GLN A 139 -2.38 7.64 -8.70
C GLN A 139 -1.64 6.82 -9.75
N THR A 140 -1.51 7.32 -10.98
CA THR A 140 -0.71 6.68 -12.03
C THR A 140 0.75 6.54 -11.61
N GLY A 141 1.33 7.62 -11.05
CA GLY A 141 2.70 7.59 -10.52
C GLY A 141 2.88 6.54 -9.43
N LEU A 142 1.93 6.46 -8.48
CA LEU A 142 1.95 5.44 -7.42
C LEU A 142 1.96 4.02 -7.99
N VAL A 143 1.05 3.73 -8.94
CA VAL A 143 0.95 2.40 -9.55
C VAL A 143 2.25 2.04 -10.28
N ILE A 144 2.77 2.95 -11.11
CA ILE A 144 4.03 2.75 -11.84
C ILE A 144 5.19 2.53 -10.86
N GLY A 145 5.28 3.33 -9.79
CA GLY A 145 6.32 3.19 -8.77
C GLY A 145 6.28 1.82 -8.08
N ILE A 146 5.10 1.35 -7.69
CA ILE A 146 4.91 0.03 -7.08
C ILE A 146 5.31 -1.09 -8.06
N LEU A 147 4.89 -1.00 -9.32
CA LEU A 147 5.17 -2.01 -10.33
C LEU A 147 6.67 -2.11 -10.63
N LEU A 148 7.31 -0.97 -10.90
CA LEU A 148 8.71 -0.93 -11.29
C LEU A 148 9.67 -1.22 -10.12
N SER A 149 9.28 -0.89 -8.89
CA SER A 149 10.16 -1.00 -7.72
C SER A 149 10.74 -2.41 -7.53
N ARG A 150 9.89 -3.43 -7.67
CA ARG A 150 10.30 -4.83 -7.49
C ARG A 150 11.18 -5.33 -8.63
N ALA A 151 10.88 -4.94 -9.87
CA ALA A 151 11.67 -5.32 -11.04
C ALA A 151 13.07 -4.68 -11.00
N ILE A 152 13.14 -3.39 -10.69
CA ILE A 152 14.41 -2.67 -10.57
C ILE A 152 15.22 -3.23 -9.39
N ALA A 153 14.58 -3.49 -8.24
CA ALA A 153 15.24 -4.04 -7.07
C ALA A 153 15.82 -5.44 -7.34
N GLY A 154 15.06 -6.31 -8.02
CA GLY A 154 15.54 -7.63 -8.40
C GLY A 154 16.76 -7.55 -9.31
N TRP A 155 16.70 -6.71 -10.34
CA TRP A 155 17.79 -6.52 -11.28
C TRP A 155 19.06 -5.96 -10.59
N LEU A 156 18.92 -4.95 -9.75
CA LEU A 156 20.04 -4.38 -8.99
C LEU A 156 20.66 -5.42 -8.04
N ALA A 157 19.82 -6.22 -7.38
CA ALA A 157 20.31 -7.22 -6.45
C ALA A 157 21.14 -8.32 -7.12
N ASP A 158 20.71 -8.78 -8.30
CA ASP A 158 21.45 -9.82 -9.06
C ASP A 158 22.79 -9.32 -9.64
N HIS A 159 22.86 -8.05 -10.10
CA HIS A 159 24.02 -7.54 -10.82
C HIS A 159 24.99 -6.77 -9.92
N LEU A 160 24.51 -6.08 -8.89
CA LEU A 160 25.29 -5.18 -8.04
C LEU A 160 25.18 -5.52 -6.55
N GLY A 161 24.46 -6.59 -6.22
CA GLY A 161 24.18 -6.98 -4.84
C GLY A 161 23.04 -6.16 -4.20
N TRP A 162 22.38 -6.73 -3.22
CA TRP A 162 21.17 -6.15 -2.62
C TRP A 162 21.40 -4.80 -1.90
N HIS A 163 22.61 -4.52 -1.42
CA HIS A 163 22.99 -3.23 -0.81
C HIS A 163 22.82 -2.06 -1.79
N SER A 164 23.08 -2.32 -3.09
CA SER A 164 22.96 -1.31 -4.15
C SER A 164 21.56 -0.77 -4.30
N VAL A 165 20.53 -1.59 -4.03
CA VAL A 165 19.12 -1.17 -4.07
C VAL A 165 18.88 -0.03 -3.10
N TYR A 166 19.41 -0.13 -1.88
CA TYR A 166 19.30 0.91 -0.86
C TYR A 166 20.10 2.15 -1.20
N TRP A 167 21.31 2.00 -1.75
CA TRP A 167 22.13 3.12 -2.22
C TRP A 167 21.43 3.92 -3.32
N VAL A 168 20.94 3.23 -4.35
CA VAL A 168 20.24 3.87 -5.46
C VAL A 168 18.96 4.55 -4.94
N ALA A 169 18.18 3.88 -4.10
CA ALA A 169 16.98 4.48 -3.51
C ALA A 169 17.31 5.71 -2.66
N ALA A 170 18.40 5.70 -1.89
CA ALA A 170 18.85 6.85 -1.09
C ALA A 170 19.19 8.05 -1.97
N CYS A 171 19.99 7.82 -3.03
CA CYS A 171 20.33 8.86 -4.00
C CYS A 171 19.08 9.46 -4.66
N VAL A 172 18.13 8.61 -5.04
CA VAL A 172 16.86 9.04 -5.63
C VAL A 172 16.04 9.88 -4.64
N MET A 173 15.93 9.47 -3.37
CA MET A 173 15.21 10.26 -2.36
C MET A 173 15.89 11.60 -2.06
N ALA A 174 17.22 11.63 -2.01
CA ALA A 174 17.99 12.87 -1.86
C ALA A 174 17.78 13.82 -3.06
N LEU A 175 17.81 13.29 -4.28
CA LEU A 175 17.51 14.05 -5.49
C LEU A 175 16.08 14.60 -5.47
N CYS A 176 15.09 13.79 -5.08
CA CYS A 176 13.72 14.23 -4.90
C CYS A 176 13.60 15.38 -3.89
N ALA A 177 14.35 15.33 -2.76
CA ALA A 177 14.36 16.40 -1.76
C ALA A 177 14.91 17.73 -2.31
N LEU A 178 15.88 17.66 -3.23
CA LEU A 178 16.48 18.83 -3.89
C LEU A 178 15.58 19.40 -4.98
N VAL A 179 14.88 18.53 -5.72
CA VAL A 179 14.02 18.94 -6.86
C VAL A 179 12.64 19.42 -6.39
N LEU A 180 12.12 18.88 -5.28
CA LEU A 180 10.78 19.17 -4.76
C LEU A 180 10.42 20.67 -4.70
N PRO A 181 11.33 21.59 -4.24
CA PRO A 181 10.99 23.03 -4.18
C PRO A 181 10.71 23.67 -5.54
N ARG A 182 11.19 23.05 -6.63
CA ARG A 182 11.01 23.56 -8.00
C ARG A 182 9.69 23.10 -8.63
N ILE A 183 9.15 21.97 -8.14
CA ILE A 183 7.93 21.37 -8.72
C ILE A 183 6.69 21.56 -7.83
N LEU A 184 6.86 21.76 -6.52
CA LEU A 184 5.72 21.90 -5.61
C LEU A 184 5.34 23.39 -5.44
N PRO A 185 4.10 23.79 -5.78
CA PRO A 185 3.62 25.14 -5.56
C PRO A 185 3.65 25.50 -4.07
N GLN A 186 4.28 26.62 -3.73
CA GLN A 186 4.31 27.12 -2.36
C GLN A 186 3.06 27.95 -2.08
N ARG A 187 2.01 27.34 -1.58
CA ARG A 187 0.89 28.05 -0.98
C ARG A 187 0.72 27.58 0.46
N HIS A 188 0.63 28.54 1.36
CA HIS A 188 0.22 28.28 2.73
C HIS A 188 -1.28 27.98 2.68
N ALA A 189 -1.65 26.71 2.92
CA ALA A 189 -3.03 26.43 3.31
C ALA A 189 -3.23 27.16 4.66
N PRO A 190 -4.28 27.97 4.83
CA PRO A 190 -4.62 28.50 6.13
C PRO A 190 -4.96 27.31 7.02
N GLY A 191 -4.00 26.92 7.86
CA GLY A 191 -4.20 25.82 8.80
C GLY A 191 -5.26 26.21 9.82
N ILE A 192 -6.35 25.48 9.90
CA ILE A 192 -7.26 25.59 11.03
C ILE A 192 -6.45 25.14 12.26
N PRO A 193 -6.35 25.94 13.33
CA PRO A 193 -5.54 25.60 14.49
C PRO A 193 -6.22 24.54 15.36
N VAL A 194 -6.42 23.34 14.81
CA VAL A 194 -6.89 22.20 15.59
C VAL A 194 -5.71 21.60 16.31
N ALA A 195 -5.79 21.42 17.63
CA ALA A 195 -4.75 20.77 18.41
C ALA A 195 -4.49 19.35 17.86
N TYR A 196 -3.21 18.98 17.68
CA TYR A 196 -2.82 17.68 17.10
C TYR A 196 -3.46 16.48 17.83
N GLY A 197 -3.51 16.52 19.17
CA GLY A 197 -4.18 15.49 19.97
C GLY A 197 -5.68 15.37 19.67
N ARG A 198 -6.37 16.47 19.35
CA ARG A 198 -7.78 16.44 18.93
C ARG A 198 -7.97 15.80 17.55
N LEU A 199 -7.01 15.96 16.64
CA LEU A 199 -7.05 15.25 15.34
C LEU A 199 -6.97 13.75 15.55
N LEU A 200 -6.00 13.28 16.34
CA LEU A 200 -5.85 11.86 16.65
C LEU A 200 -7.05 11.29 17.41
N SER A 201 -7.54 11.99 18.45
CA SER A 201 -8.72 11.55 19.20
C SER A 201 -9.98 11.51 18.32
N SER A 202 -10.12 12.44 17.36
CA SER A 202 -11.24 12.44 16.42
C SER A 202 -11.23 11.24 15.47
N MET A 203 -10.05 10.76 15.07
CA MET A 203 -9.92 9.55 14.25
C MET A 203 -10.33 8.30 15.03
N LEU A 204 -9.91 8.20 16.30
CA LEU A 204 -10.31 7.12 17.20
C LEU A 204 -11.83 7.17 17.46
N HIS A 205 -12.36 8.36 17.69
CA HIS A 205 -13.82 8.57 17.85
C HIS A 205 -14.60 8.10 16.62
N LEU A 206 -14.17 8.49 15.40
CA LEU A 206 -14.79 8.05 14.15
C LEU A 206 -14.77 6.52 14.02
N PHE A 207 -13.65 5.88 14.34
CA PHE A 207 -13.55 4.41 14.27
C PHE A 207 -14.59 3.72 15.17
N TRP A 208 -14.79 4.21 16.40
CA TRP A 208 -15.72 3.58 17.34
C TRP A 208 -17.19 3.88 17.05
N HIS A 209 -17.51 5.06 16.51
CA HIS A 209 -18.90 5.50 16.33
C HIS A 209 -19.46 5.21 14.93
N GLU A 210 -18.61 4.98 13.92
CA GLU A 210 -19.05 4.74 12.54
C GLU A 210 -18.99 3.26 12.15
N PRO A 211 -20.14 2.52 12.19
CA PRO A 211 -20.15 1.08 11.89
C PRO A 211 -19.68 0.75 10.47
N LEU A 212 -20.03 1.60 9.47
CA LEU A 212 -19.63 1.41 8.08
C LEU A 212 -18.12 1.64 7.88
N LEU A 213 -17.49 2.52 8.68
CA LEU A 213 -16.04 2.67 8.70
C LEU A 213 -15.38 1.38 9.23
N ARG A 214 -15.89 0.84 10.36
CA ARG A 214 -15.37 -0.43 10.92
C ARG A 214 -15.50 -1.59 9.95
N LEU A 215 -16.65 -1.70 9.26
CA LEU A 215 -16.82 -2.71 8.20
C LEU A 215 -15.76 -2.53 7.11
N SER A 216 -15.61 -1.32 6.57
CA SER A 216 -14.66 -1.05 5.50
C SER A 216 -13.22 -1.32 5.95
N CYS A 217 -12.87 -0.99 7.20
CA CYS A 217 -11.58 -1.32 7.81
C CYS A 217 -11.37 -2.84 7.91
N ALA A 218 -12.37 -3.59 8.36
CA ALA A 218 -12.27 -5.05 8.49
C ALA A 218 -12.12 -5.72 7.12
N LEU A 219 -12.94 -5.33 6.13
CA LEU A 219 -12.85 -5.84 4.75
C LEU A 219 -11.51 -5.52 4.10
N GLY A 220 -11.10 -4.26 4.20
CA GLY A 220 -9.83 -3.81 3.64
C GLY A 220 -8.63 -4.49 4.29
N ALA A 221 -8.58 -4.55 5.62
CA ALA A 221 -7.52 -5.20 6.37
C ALA A 221 -7.41 -6.71 6.04
N ALA A 222 -8.54 -7.42 5.91
CA ALA A 222 -8.55 -8.84 5.58
C ALA A 222 -8.05 -9.11 4.15
N VAL A 223 -8.54 -8.36 3.14
CA VAL A 223 -8.08 -8.52 1.76
C VAL A 223 -6.62 -8.11 1.62
N PHE A 224 -6.19 -7.04 2.32
CA PHE A 224 -4.79 -6.63 2.28
C PHE A 224 -3.86 -7.57 3.06
N ALA A 225 -4.35 -8.22 4.12
CA ALA A 225 -3.62 -9.29 4.80
C ALA A 225 -3.38 -10.49 3.86
N ALA A 226 -4.41 -10.93 3.14
CA ALA A 226 -4.31 -11.99 2.13
C ALA A 226 -3.30 -11.61 1.02
N PHE A 227 -3.41 -10.40 0.48
CA PHE A 227 -2.46 -9.85 -0.51
C PHE A 227 -1.02 -9.84 0.02
N SER A 228 -0.83 -9.35 1.25
CA SER A 228 0.51 -9.23 1.84
C SER A 228 1.12 -10.58 2.19
N ALA A 229 0.31 -11.55 2.63
CA ALA A 229 0.76 -12.93 2.83
C ALA A 229 1.30 -13.54 1.53
N PHE A 230 0.54 -13.41 0.42
CA PHE A 230 0.96 -13.88 -0.91
C PHE A 230 2.30 -13.24 -1.33
N TRP A 231 2.39 -11.90 -1.32
CA TRP A 231 3.58 -11.19 -1.79
C TRP A 231 4.81 -11.35 -0.89
N SER A 232 4.64 -11.68 0.39
CA SER A 232 5.76 -11.93 1.30
C SER A 232 6.44 -13.28 1.08
N VAL A 233 5.74 -14.26 0.48
CA VAL A 233 6.28 -15.60 0.31
C VAL A 233 6.45 -16.03 -1.16
N ILE A 234 5.81 -15.33 -2.11
CA ILE A 234 5.86 -15.70 -3.54
C ILE A 234 7.29 -15.73 -4.07
N ALA A 235 8.16 -14.83 -3.61
CA ALA A 235 9.56 -14.81 -4.01
C ALA A 235 10.27 -16.11 -3.61
N PHE A 236 10.02 -16.65 -2.42
CA PHE A 236 10.56 -17.93 -1.99
C PHE A 236 10.03 -19.10 -2.83
N LYS A 237 8.74 -19.06 -3.20
CA LYS A 237 8.13 -20.09 -4.08
C LYS A 237 8.75 -20.07 -5.47
N LEU A 238 9.02 -18.89 -6.03
CA LEU A 238 9.58 -18.74 -7.36
C LEU A 238 11.08 -19.03 -7.43
N MET A 239 11.85 -18.66 -6.40
CA MET A 239 13.30 -18.94 -6.33
C MET A 239 13.60 -20.40 -5.95
N GLY A 240 12.63 -21.11 -5.37
CA GLY A 240 12.74 -22.55 -5.09
C GLY A 240 12.21 -23.43 -6.22
N PRO A 241 12.37 -24.78 -6.08
CA PRO A 241 11.82 -25.74 -7.03
C PRO A 241 10.29 -25.62 -7.14
N PRO A 242 9.71 -25.85 -8.32
CA PRO A 242 10.32 -26.24 -9.60
C PRO A 242 10.82 -25.06 -10.45
N HIS A 243 10.62 -23.80 -10.01
CA HIS A 243 10.82 -22.61 -10.85
C HIS A 243 12.29 -22.18 -10.90
N ASN A 244 13.02 -22.20 -9.78
CA ASN A 244 14.45 -21.85 -9.63
C ASN A 244 14.83 -20.49 -10.26
N MET A 245 13.96 -19.49 -10.09
CA MET A 245 14.13 -18.14 -10.63
C MET A 245 15.17 -17.34 -9.86
N ASN A 246 15.86 -16.43 -10.55
CA ASN A 246 16.70 -15.42 -9.89
C ASN A 246 15.89 -14.18 -9.44
N ALA A 247 16.53 -13.21 -8.76
CA ALA A 247 15.82 -12.05 -8.22
C ALA A 247 15.27 -11.13 -9.33
N THR A 248 15.95 -11.03 -10.46
CA THR A 248 15.46 -10.29 -11.64
C THR A 248 14.17 -10.90 -12.18
N GLU A 249 14.12 -12.21 -12.34
CA GLU A 249 12.93 -12.93 -12.84
C GLU A 249 11.75 -12.81 -11.87
N VAL A 250 12.00 -12.88 -10.56
CA VAL A 250 10.98 -12.62 -9.52
C VAL A 250 10.49 -11.17 -9.58
N GLY A 251 11.39 -10.23 -9.81
CA GLY A 251 11.04 -8.82 -10.02
C GLY A 251 10.14 -8.64 -11.24
N LEU A 252 10.48 -9.28 -12.37
CA LEU A 252 9.66 -9.28 -13.60
C LEU A 252 8.31 -9.99 -13.39
N PHE A 253 8.28 -11.11 -12.68
CA PHE A 253 7.02 -11.75 -12.27
C PHE A 253 6.14 -10.75 -11.52
N SER A 254 6.71 -9.97 -10.60
CA SER A 254 5.97 -8.98 -9.82
C SER A 254 5.41 -7.86 -10.70
N LEU A 255 6.15 -7.45 -11.73
CA LEU A 255 5.69 -6.47 -12.72
C LEU A 255 4.48 -6.99 -13.50
N TRP A 256 4.59 -8.20 -14.07
CA TRP A 256 3.51 -8.83 -14.83
C TRP A 256 2.34 -9.24 -13.94
N GLY A 257 2.60 -9.72 -12.73
CA GLY A 257 1.59 -10.18 -11.77
C GLY A 257 0.75 -9.06 -11.15
N ALA A 258 1.15 -7.81 -11.30
CA ALA A 258 0.40 -6.67 -10.78
C ALA A 258 -0.18 -5.75 -11.89
N LEU A 259 -0.14 -6.16 -13.17
CA LEU A 259 -0.70 -5.39 -14.29
C LEU A 259 -2.18 -5.07 -14.11
N ALA A 260 -2.93 -5.97 -13.46
CA ALA A 260 -4.34 -5.75 -13.17
C ALA A 260 -4.61 -4.51 -12.29
N THR A 261 -3.61 -3.96 -11.61
CA THR A 261 -3.76 -2.68 -10.89
C THR A 261 -4.02 -1.50 -11.82
N LEU A 262 -3.61 -1.60 -13.09
CA LEU A 262 -3.92 -0.61 -14.12
C LEU A 262 -5.42 -0.52 -14.45
N LEU A 263 -6.20 -1.56 -14.09
CA LEU A 263 -7.65 -1.59 -14.25
C LEU A 263 -8.40 -0.84 -13.13
N THR A 264 -7.73 -0.14 -12.23
CA THR A 264 -8.37 0.66 -11.15
C THR A 264 -9.46 1.62 -11.65
N PRO A 265 -9.32 2.32 -12.81
CA PRO A 265 -10.41 3.15 -13.32
C PRO A 265 -11.66 2.34 -13.71
N ALA A 266 -11.50 1.10 -14.16
CA ALA A 266 -12.61 0.20 -14.42
C ALA A 266 -13.32 -0.22 -13.12
N ALA A 267 -12.57 -0.43 -12.03
CA ALA A 267 -13.14 -0.70 -10.70
C ALA A 267 -14.05 0.44 -10.23
N GLY A 268 -13.68 1.71 -10.50
CA GLY A 268 -14.53 2.87 -10.20
C GLY A 268 -15.87 2.82 -10.94
N LYS A 269 -15.83 2.63 -12.27
CA LYS A 269 -17.05 2.52 -13.11
C LYS A 269 -17.94 1.34 -12.69
N LEU A 270 -17.33 0.20 -12.35
CA LEU A 270 -18.08 -0.96 -11.85
C LEU A 270 -18.75 -0.65 -10.51
N CYS A 271 -18.07 0.08 -9.61
CA CYS A 271 -18.62 0.47 -8.32
C CYS A 271 -19.80 1.45 -8.48
N GLU A 272 -19.73 2.39 -9.41
CA GLU A 272 -20.84 3.30 -9.74
C GLU A 272 -22.06 2.52 -10.29
N ARG A 273 -21.82 1.52 -11.12
CA ARG A 273 -22.88 0.74 -11.78
C ARG A 273 -23.56 -0.29 -10.86
N PHE A 274 -22.78 -1.00 -10.05
CA PHE A 274 -23.25 -2.15 -9.27
C PHE A 274 -23.32 -1.90 -7.76
N GLY A 275 -22.80 -0.77 -7.29
CA GLY A 275 -22.77 -0.39 -5.89
C GLY A 275 -21.65 -1.06 -5.08
N THR A 276 -21.39 -0.50 -3.90
CA THR A 276 -20.26 -0.88 -3.05
C THR A 276 -20.33 -2.30 -2.50
N VAL A 277 -21.55 -2.83 -2.27
CA VAL A 277 -21.74 -4.19 -1.73
C VAL A 277 -21.37 -5.24 -2.78
N ALA A 278 -21.91 -5.13 -4.00
CA ALA A 278 -21.62 -6.08 -5.07
C ALA A 278 -20.12 -6.10 -5.42
N ILE A 279 -19.48 -4.93 -5.43
CA ILE A 279 -18.04 -4.83 -5.71
C ILE A 279 -17.20 -5.38 -4.55
N SER A 280 -17.63 -5.22 -3.29
CA SER A 280 -16.96 -5.88 -2.16
C SER A 280 -17.08 -7.40 -2.26
N LEU A 281 -18.23 -7.94 -2.63
CA LEU A 281 -18.43 -9.38 -2.87
C LEU A 281 -17.54 -9.89 -4.01
N ALA A 282 -17.46 -9.17 -5.13
CA ALA A 282 -16.59 -9.51 -6.25
C ALA A 282 -15.11 -9.51 -5.84
N SER A 283 -14.67 -8.51 -5.07
CA SER A 283 -13.32 -8.44 -4.51
C SER A 283 -12.98 -9.69 -3.68
N ILE A 284 -13.86 -10.05 -2.75
CA ILE A 284 -13.65 -11.21 -1.87
C ILE A 284 -13.68 -12.52 -2.68
N ALA A 285 -14.62 -12.65 -3.63
CA ALA A 285 -14.72 -13.83 -4.49
C ALA A 285 -13.46 -14.03 -5.35
N LEU A 286 -12.92 -12.97 -5.96
CA LEU A 286 -11.67 -13.03 -6.72
C LEU A 286 -10.46 -13.37 -5.82
N CYS A 287 -10.44 -12.84 -4.60
CA CYS A 287 -9.44 -13.19 -3.60
C CYS A 287 -9.50 -14.69 -3.26
N CYS A 288 -10.70 -15.24 -2.96
CA CYS A 288 -10.90 -16.67 -2.74
C CYS A 288 -10.47 -17.50 -3.94
N LEU A 289 -10.91 -17.12 -5.15
CA LEU A 289 -10.57 -17.82 -6.40
C LEU A 289 -9.06 -17.88 -6.60
N SER A 290 -8.36 -16.77 -6.38
CA SER A 290 -6.88 -16.71 -6.48
C SER A 290 -6.23 -17.76 -5.58
N PHE A 291 -6.64 -17.85 -4.31
CA PHE A 291 -6.03 -18.80 -3.38
C PHE A 291 -6.43 -20.25 -3.66
N VAL A 292 -7.66 -20.53 -4.05
CA VAL A 292 -8.10 -21.87 -4.46
C VAL A 292 -7.30 -22.36 -5.67
N LEU A 293 -7.15 -21.52 -6.71
CA LEU A 293 -6.34 -21.86 -7.88
C LEU A 293 -4.87 -22.09 -7.51
N SER A 294 -4.32 -21.23 -6.66
CA SER A 294 -2.93 -21.37 -6.24
C SER A 294 -2.68 -22.60 -5.33
N MET A 295 -3.68 -23.06 -4.58
CA MET A 295 -3.57 -24.31 -3.82
C MET A 295 -3.54 -25.53 -4.74
N ALA A 296 -4.38 -25.52 -5.79
CA ALA A 296 -4.50 -26.65 -6.70
C ALA A 296 -3.29 -26.77 -7.67
N TRP A 297 -2.75 -25.65 -8.15
CA TRP A 297 -1.77 -25.63 -9.25
C TRP A 297 -0.58 -24.69 -9.02
N ALA A 298 -0.08 -24.56 -7.79
CA ALA A 298 1.05 -23.69 -7.43
C ALA A 298 2.37 -23.99 -8.15
N ASN A 299 2.51 -25.14 -8.79
CA ASN A 299 3.71 -25.50 -9.54
C ASN A 299 3.66 -25.03 -11.00
N LEU A 300 2.52 -24.53 -11.47
CA LEU A 300 2.39 -23.95 -12.81
C LEU A 300 2.61 -22.43 -12.73
N PHE A 301 3.66 -21.96 -13.37
CA PHE A 301 4.03 -20.54 -13.40
C PHE A 301 2.88 -19.64 -13.86
N ILE A 302 2.19 -20.04 -14.95
CA ILE A 302 1.08 -19.25 -15.49
C ILE A 302 -0.09 -19.11 -14.50
N VAL A 303 -0.33 -20.12 -13.66
CA VAL A 303 -1.38 -20.07 -12.64
C VAL A 303 -0.98 -19.11 -11.54
N LEU A 304 0.27 -19.13 -11.07
CA LEU A 304 0.75 -18.16 -10.07
C LEU A 304 0.67 -16.73 -10.60
N LEU A 305 1.00 -16.52 -11.89
CA LEU A 305 0.90 -15.22 -12.55
C LEU A 305 -0.57 -14.75 -12.63
N ALA A 306 -1.48 -15.63 -13.01
CA ALA A 306 -2.91 -15.35 -13.02
C ALA A 306 -3.45 -15.04 -11.61
N CYS A 307 -3.04 -15.82 -10.60
CA CYS A 307 -3.41 -15.60 -9.20
C CYS A 307 -2.92 -14.24 -8.69
N ALA A 308 -1.68 -13.85 -9.02
CA ALA A 308 -1.14 -12.54 -8.65
C ALA A 308 -1.97 -11.38 -9.24
N ASN A 309 -2.40 -11.51 -10.52
CA ASN A 309 -3.27 -10.51 -11.18
C ASN A 309 -4.67 -10.50 -10.58
N LEU A 310 -5.29 -11.66 -10.35
CA LEU A 310 -6.60 -11.76 -9.70
C LEU A 310 -6.59 -11.11 -8.32
N LEU A 311 -5.57 -11.40 -7.52
CA LEU A 311 -5.42 -10.85 -6.18
C LEU A 311 -5.17 -9.33 -6.20
N SER A 312 -4.36 -8.86 -7.16
CA SER A 312 -4.11 -7.43 -7.37
C SER A 312 -5.39 -6.69 -7.78
N PHE A 313 -6.19 -7.26 -8.67
CA PHE A 313 -7.46 -6.68 -9.07
C PHE A 313 -8.51 -6.74 -7.94
N ALA A 314 -8.57 -7.85 -7.20
CA ALA A 314 -9.41 -8.00 -6.02
C ALA A 314 -9.13 -6.89 -5.00
N LEU A 315 -7.85 -6.61 -4.73
CA LEU A 315 -7.46 -5.52 -3.84
C LEU A 315 -7.97 -4.16 -4.32
N GLN A 316 -7.81 -3.86 -5.61
CA GLN A 316 -8.28 -2.58 -6.18
C GLN A 316 -9.80 -2.43 -6.13
N LEU A 317 -10.55 -3.47 -6.46
CA LEU A 317 -12.01 -3.49 -6.32
C LEU A 317 -12.43 -3.22 -4.88
N GLY A 318 -11.84 -3.94 -3.92
CA GLY A 318 -12.11 -3.78 -2.50
C GLY A 318 -11.77 -2.39 -1.98
N GLN A 319 -10.62 -1.84 -2.39
CA GLN A 319 -10.20 -0.50 -2.00
C GLN A 319 -11.16 0.58 -2.52
N VAL A 320 -11.53 0.52 -3.80
CA VAL A 320 -12.48 1.47 -4.40
C VAL A 320 -13.85 1.38 -3.70
N ALA A 321 -14.40 0.18 -3.50
CA ALA A 321 -15.68 -0.01 -2.83
C ALA A 321 -15.68 0.52 -1.39
N ASN A 322 -14.62 0.23 -0.63
CA ASN A 322 -14.49 0.68 0.75
C ASN A 322 -14.30 2.21 0.83
N GLN A 323 -13.45 2.81 -0.01
CA GLN A 323 -13.26 4.26 -0.05
C GLN A 323 -14.55 4.98 -0.47
N THR A 324 -15.29 4.47 -1.47
CA THR A 324 -16.57 5.04 -1.88
C THR A 324 -17.57 5.02 -0.70
N ARG A 325 -17.64 3.90 0.03
CA ARG A 325 -18.51 3.75 1.21
C ARG A 325 -18.15 4.73 2.33
N ILE A 326 -16.88 4.84 2.70
CA ILE A 326 -16.47 5.74 3.80
C ILE A 326 -16.56 7.22 3.42
N PHE A 327 -16.32 7.59 2.15
CA PHE A 327 -16.42 8.98 1.70
C PHE A 327 -17.84 9.50 1.58
N SER A 328 -18.84 8.62 1.56
CA SER A 328 -20.25 9.00 1.63
C SER A 328 -20.73 9.33 3.05
N LEU A 329 -19.97 8.94 4.11
CA LEU A 329 -20.37 9.16 5.50
C LEU A 329 -20.35 10.64 5.88
N SER A 330 -19.25 11.36 5.56
CA SER A 330 -19.10 12.78 5.89
C SER A 330 -18.10 13.44 4.93
N PRO A 331 -18.53 14.44 4.14
CA PRO A 331 -17.65 15.21 3.27
C PRO A 331 -16.50 15.91 4.02
N GLU A 332 -16.77 16.41 5.23
CA GLU A 332 -15.80 17.16 6.05
C GLU A 332 -14.75 16.25 6.70
N SER A 333 -15.08 14.97 6.89
CA SER A 333 -14.21 14.01 7.57
C SER A 333 -13.48 13.05 6.62
N ARG A 334 -13.60 13.22 5.31
CA ARG A 334 -13.04 12.30 4.30
C ARG A 334 -11.55 11.97 4.51
N SER A 335 -10.75 12.98 4.78
CA SER A 335 -9.30 12.78 5.04
C SER A 335 -9.07 11.90 6.27
N ARG A 336 -9.76 12.17 7.39
CA ARG A 336 -9.65 11.39 8.62
C ARG A 336 -10.18 9.96 8.46
N LEU A 337 -11.32 9.80 7.78
CA LEU A 337 -11.89 8.49 7.45
C LEU A 337 -10.93 7.65 6.62
N ASN A 338 -10.31 8.27 5.58
CA ASN A 338 -9.32 7.59 4.75
C ASN A 338 -8.06 7.22 5.55
N THR A 339 -7.58 8.10 6.43
CA THR A 339 -6.43 7.81 7.29
C THR A 339 -6.69 6.58 8.17
N VAL A 340 -7.84 6.52 8.85
CA VAL A 340 -8.22 5.35 9.68
C VAL A 340 -8.29 4.08 8.83
N TYR A 341 -8.95 4.15 7.68
CA TYR A 341 -9.06 3.02 6.76
C TYR A 341 -7.70 2.52 6.29
N MET A 342 -6.80 3.41 5.86
CA MET A 342 -5.47 3.04 5.38
C MET A 342 -4.59 2.46 6.51
N VAL A 343 -4.67 3.00 7.72
CA VAL A 343 -3.97 2.44 8.88
C VAL A 343 -4.41 1.01 9.15
N CYS A 344 -5.73 0.75 9.16
CA CYS A 344 -6.25 -0.61 9.33
C CYS A 344 -5.79 -1.55 8.21
N ASN A 345 -5.77 -1.09 6.96
CA ASN A 345 -5.27 -1.87 5.83
C ASN A 345 -3.82 -2.29 6.05
N PHE A 346 -2.92 -1.34 6.34
CA PHE A 346 -1.51 -1.65 6.52
C PHE A 346 -1.22 -2.47 7.77
N CYS A 347 -2.01 -2.32 8.85
CA CYS A 347 -1.98 -3.25 10.00
C CYS A 347 -2.39 -4.67 9.58
N GLY A 348 -3.44 -4.80 8.76
CA GLY A 348 -3.83 -6.08 8.16
C GLY A 348 -2.70 -6.67 7.31
N GLY A 349 -2.07 -5.85 6.48
CA GLY A 349 -0.92 -6.25 5.66
C GLY A 349 0.26 -6.73 6.49
N ALA A 350 0.61 -6.03 7.57
CA ALA A 350 1.66 -6.43 8.51
C ALA A 350 1.35 -7.79 9.14
N PHE A 351 0.11 -7.98 9.59
CA PHE A 351 -0.37 -9.28 10.10
C PHE A 351 -0.24 -10.38 9.05
N GLY A 352 -0.71 -10.12 7.82
CA GLY A 352 -0.62 -11.06 6.71
C GLY A 352 0.82 -11.45 6.36
N SER A 353 1.74 -10.48 6.33
CA SER A 353 3.17 -10.73 6.07
C SER A 353 3.80 -11.57 7.17
N ALA A 354 3.58 -11.23 8.44
CA ALA A 354 4.14 -11.95 9.59
C ALA A 354 3.65 -13.40 9.63
N LEU A 355 2.32 -13.58 9.60
CA LEU A 355 1.71 -14.90 9.70
C LEU A 355 1.94 -15.73 8.42
N GLY A 356 1.94 -15.08 7.24
CA GLY A 356 2.25 -15.73 5.96
C GLY A 356 3.65 -16.33 5.94
N GLY A 357 4.67 -15.58 6.40
CA GLY A 357 6.04 -16.10 6.53
C GLY A 357 6.17 -17.22 7.54
N TYR A 358 5.50 -17.12 8.70
CA TYR A 358 5.48 -18.18 9.71
C TYR A 358 4.85 -19.47 9.18
N LEU A 359 3.68 -19.37 8.52
CA LEU A 359 2.97 -20.54 7.97
C LEU A 359 3.70 -21.14 6.77
N TRP A 360 4.42 -20.34 6.00
CA TRP A 360 5.31 -20.83 4.94
C TRP A 360 6.38 -21.78 5.49
N LEU A 361 7.01 -21.44 6.61
CA LEU A 361 8.01 -22.30 7.24
C LEU A 361 7.44 -23.65 7.72
N ARG A 362 6.20 -23.64 8.21
CA ARG A 362 5.58 -24.84 8.81
C ARG A 362 4.91 -25.72 7.77
N PHE A 363 4.24 -25.12 6.79
CA PHE A 363 3.32 -25.80 5.87
C PHE A 363 3.57 -25.46 4.40
N GLY A 364 4.66 -24.74 4.09
CA GLY A 364 4.99 -24.31 2.75
C GLY A 364 3.91 -23.43 2.13
N TRP A 365 3.74 -23.54 0.80
CA TRP A 365 2.75 -22.75 0.05
C TRP A 365 1.31 -22.93 0.54
N THR A 366 0.95 -24.18 0.91
CA THR A 366 -0.40 -24.50 1.39
C THR A 366 -0.76 -23.69 2.64
N GLY A 367 0.21 -23.49 3.56
CA GLY A 367 -0.02 -22.68 4.76
C GLY A 367 -0.34 -21.22 4.44
N CYS A 368 0.42 -20.61 3.52
CA CYS A 368 0.17 -19.25 3.07
C CYS A 368 -1.18 -19.12 2.34
N ALA A 369 -1.48 -20.04 1.43
CA ALA A 369 -2.73 -20.03 0.67
C ALA A 369 -3.96 -20.24 1.56
N THR A 370 -3.85 -21.12 2.57
CA THR A 370 -4.92 -21.30 3.58
C THR A 370 -5.15 -20.02 4.37
N LEU A 371 -4.09 -19.32 4.80
CA LEU A 371 -4.23 -18.02 5.47
C LEU A 371 -4.98 -17.01 4.59
N GLY A 372 -4.59 -16.89 3.32
CA GLY A 372 -5.24 -15.97 2.38
C GLY A 372 -6.72 -16.29 2.20
N LEU A 373 -7.07 -17.58 2.08
CA LEU A 373 -8.45 -18.04 1.98
C LEU A 373 -9.23 -17.74 3.28
N LEU A 374 -8.66 -17.99 4.45
CA LEU A 374 -9.29 -17.67 5.74
C LEU A 374 -9.54 -16.16 5.87
N CYS A 375 -8.59 -15.31 5.50
CA CYS A 375 -8.80 -13.85 5.49
C CYS A 375 -9.97 -13.46 4.57
N ALA A 376 -10.07 -14.03 3.38
CA ALA A 376 -11.16 -13.76 2.45
C ALA A 376 -12.52 -14.26 2.99
N VAL A 377 -12.56 -15.45 3.61
CA VAL A 377 -13.78 -15.98 4.25
C VAL A 377 -14.21 -15.10 5.43
N LEU A 378 -13.28 -14.64 6.26
CA LEU A 378 -13.60 -13.73 7.37
C LEU A 378 -14.15 -12.39 6.84
N ALA A 379 -13.60 -11.86 5.74
CA ALA A 379 -14.16 -10.69 5.08
C ALA A 379 -15.59 -10.94 4.58
N MET A 380 -15.86 -12.11 3.98
CA MET A 380 -17.19 -12.49 3.53
C MET A 380 -18.18 -12.57 4.69
N VAL A 381 -17.81 -13.23 5.78
CA VAL A 381 -18.65 -13.33 6.99
C VAL A 381 -18.93 -11.94 7.57
N ALA A 382 -17.94 -11.07 7.67
CA ALA A 382 -18.13 -9.71 8.16
C ALA A 382 -19.10 -8.90 7.29
N LEU A 383 -19.01 -9.02 5.96
CA LEU A 383 -19.91 -8.35 5.03
C LEU A 383 -21.35 -8.88 5.17
N LEU A 384 -21.53 -10.20 5.18
CA LEU A 384 -22.85 -10.84 5.30
C LEU A 384 -23.51 -10.58 6.67
N ALA A 385 -22.73 -10.49 7.74
CA ALA A 385 -23.24 -10.20 9.08
C ALA A 385 -23.92 -8.82 9.17
N ILE A 386 -23.43 -7.83 8.42
CA ILE A 386 -24.03 -6.49 8.38
C ILE A 386 -25.22 -6.42 7.40
N LEU A 387 -25.18 -7.23 6.33
CA LEU A 387 -26.27 -7.32 5.36
C LEU A 387 -27.49 -8.09 5.89
N ARG A 388 -27.35 -8.91 6.94
CA ARG A 388 -28.49 -9.56 7.59
C ARG A 388 -29.43 -8.48 8.09
N PRO A 389 -30.72 -8.47 7.68
CA PRO A 389 -31.64 -7.45 8.11
C PRO A 389 -31.74 -7.50 9.64
N ARG A 390 -31.42 -6.40 10.31
CA ARG A 390 -31.94 -6.13 11.65
C ARG A 390 -33.46 -6.00 11.49
N SER A 391 -34.15 -7.11 11.60
CA SER A 391 -35.60 -7.25 11.36
C SER A 391 -36.49 -6.45 12.33
N LYS A 392 -36.02 -5.34 12.92
CA LYS A 392 -36.83 -4.53 13.86
C LYS A 392 -36.63 -3.01 13.80
N GLN A 393 -35.98 -2.43 12.76
CA GLN A 393 -35.84 -0.95 12.73
C GLN A 393 -36.03 -0.27 11.36
N LEU A 394 -36.72 -0.92 10.40
CA LEU A 394 -37.17 -0.28 9.15
C LEU A 394 -38.69 -0.32 8.98
N SER A 395 -39.42 -0.01 10.04
CA SER A 395 -40.86 0.26 9.96
C SER A 395 -41.22 1.70 10.36
N VAL A 396 -40.30 2.65 10.22
CA VAL A 396 -40.60 4.10 10.26
C VAL A 396 -39.51 4.79 9.43
N VAL A 397 -39.76 5.06 8.19
CA VAL A 397 -39.69 6.21 7.30
C VAL A 397 -39.79 5.73 5.86
#